data_1ca228fd1981fa42e016738e4cc9a381
#
_entry.id   1ca228fd1981fa42e016738e4cc9a381
#
_cell.length_a   1.000
_cell.length_b   1.000
_cell.length_c   1.000
_cell.angle_alpha   90.00
_cell.angle_beta   90.00
_cell.angle_gamma   90.00
#
_symmetry.space_group_name_H-M   'P 1'
#
loop_
_entity.id
_entity.type
_entity.pdbx_description
1 polymer ?
#
loop_
_entity_poly.entity_id
_entity_poly.type
_entity_poly.pdbx_seq_one_letter_code
_entity_poly.pdbx_strand_id
1 'polypeptide(L)'
;MTFFTFVLITALIAFVSWLKTKGEDNSAQGYFLAGRGLSATVIGFSMVLTSLSTEQLVGVNASSYISNFSIIAWTVQSVVPLCVLALFLLPRYLKGGFTTIPEFFEERYDKQTRQIMSLLFLVAYTFVMIPGALYSGAIAFTQIFDITGMFGVVLIQLFGEWYG
;
A
#
# COMPACT_ATOMS: atom_id res chain seq x y z
N MET A 1 -17.95 19.92 9.74
CA MET A 1 -16.61 20.33 10.19
C MET A 1 -15.54 19.33 9.79
N THR A 2 -15.65 18.06 10.16
CA THR A 2 -14.66 17.01 9.92
C THR A 2 -14.27 16.83 8.45
N PHE A 3 -15.25 16.82 7.54
CA PHE A 3 -15.00 16.68 6.10
C PHE A 3 -14.17 17.86 5.54
N PHE A 4 -14.51 19.09 5.93
CA PHE A 4 -13.78 20.28 5.48
C PHE A 4 -12.33 20.27 5.98
N THR A 5 -12.11 19.89 7.25
CA THR A 5 -10.77 19.78 7.84
C THR A 5 -9.95 18.69 7.11
N PHE A 6 -10.56 17.57 6.79
CA PHE A 6 -9.91 16.48 6.04
C PHE A 6 -9.47 16.95 4.64
N VAL A 7 -10.38 17.60 3.89
CA VAL A 7 -10.07 18.14 2.55
C VAL A 7 -8.96 19.17 2.62
N LEU A 8 -9.01 20.06 3.60
CA LEU A 8 -8.01 21.12 3.77
C LEU A 8 -6.62 20.54 4.07
N ILE A 9 -6.53 19.57 4.98
CA ILE A 9 -5.25 18.91 5.31
C ILE A 9 -4.71 18.15 4.10
N THR A 10 -5.56 17.41 3.39
CA THR A 10 -5.16 16.65 2.20
C THR A 10 -4.68 17.58 1.08
N ALA A 11 -5.38 18.69 0.85
CA ALA A 11 -4.99 19.71 -0.13
C ALA A 11 -3.65 20.37 0.24
N LEU A 12 -3.42 20.63 1.52
CA LEU A 12 -2.18 21.22 2.02
C LEU A 12 -0.99 20.25 1.82
N ILE A 13 -1.18 18.96 2.14
CA ILE A 13 -0.16 17.92 1.92
C ILE A 13 0.14 17.80 0.41
N ALA A 14 -0.89 17.73 -0.44
CA ALA A 14 -0.73 17.67 -1.89
C ALA A 14 0.02 18.89 -2.43
N PHE A 15 -0.30 20.09 -1.95
CA PHE A 15 0.35 21.34 -2.34
C PHE A 15 1.83 21.37 -1.93
N VAL A 16 2.16 21.01 -0.70
CA VAL A 16 3.54 20.93 -0.22
C VAL A 16 4.34 19.88 -1.00
N SER A 17 3.74 18.71 -1.26
CA SER A 17 4.34 17.65 -2.07
C SER A 17 4.65 18.16 -3.48
N TRP A 18 3.67 18.79 -4.14
CA TRP A 18 3.84 19.36 -5.48
C TRP A 18 4.98 20.40 -5.54
N LEU A 19 5.05 21.29 -4.55
CA LEU A 19 6.12 22.29 -4.46
C LEU A 19 7.50 21.66 -4.32
N LYS A 20 7.60 20.56 -3.57
CA LYS A 20 8.88 19.85 -3.33
C LYS A 20 9.32 19.02 -4.52
N THR A 21 8.39 18.48 -5.29
CA THR A 21 8.67 17.59 -6.42
C THR A 21 8.78 18.36 -7.76
N LYS A 22 8.45 19.63 -7.75
CA LYS A 22 8.48 20.50 -8.95
C LYS A 22 9.91 20.65 -9.46
N GLY A 23 10.29 19.87 -10.46
CA GLY A 23 11.61 19.93 -11.13
C GLY A 23 12.34 18.58 -11.24
N GLU A 24 11.89 17.54 -10.54
CA GLU A 24 12.50 16.21 -10.61
C GLU A 24 11.77 15.24 -11.56
N ASP A 25 10.61 15.63 -12.09
CA ASP A 25 9.67 14.75 -12.79
C ASP A 25 10.00 14.47 -14.28
N ASN A 26 11.11 14.96 -14.80
CA ASN A 26 11.41 14.88 -16.23
C ASN A 26 12.00 13.53 -16.69
N SER A 27 12.13 12.55 -15.80
CA SER A 27 12.59 11.22 -16.16
C SER A 27 11.79 10.13 -15.43
N ALA A 28 11.65 8.95 -16.06
CA ALA A 28 11.02 7.80 -15.44
C ALA A 28 11.70 7.41 -14.11
N GLN A 29 13.01 7.57 -14.00
CA GLN A 29 13.76 7.35 -12.77
C GLN A 29 13.45 8.40 -11.68
N GLY A 30 13.26 9.68 -12.06
CA GLY A 30 12.83 10.72 -11.13
C GLY A 30 11.45 10.43 -10.56
N TYR A 31 10.52 10.02 -11.41
CA TYR A 31 9.15 9.72 -11.01
C TYR A 31 9.04 8.48 -10.09
N PHE A 32 9.66 7.35 -10.46
CA PHE A 32 9.52 6.09 -9.71
C PHE A 32 10.49 5.95 -8.53
N LEU A 33 11.66 6.55 -8.60
CA LEU A 33 12.73 6.37 -7.61
C LEU A 33 13.09 7.68 -6.87
N ALA A 34 12.35 8.76 -7.08
CA ALA A 34 12.63 10.08 -6.53
C ALA A 34 14.13 10.48 -6.70
N GLY A 35 14.70 10.17 -7.88
CA GLY A 35 16.10 10.44 -8.19
C GLY A 35 17.11 9.74 -7.29
N ARG A 36 16.71 8.77 -6.44
CA ARG A 36 17.52 8.12 -5.41
C ARG A 36 18.11 9.09 -4.37
N GLY A 37 17.54 10.30 -4.26
CA GLY A 37 18.01 11.36 -3.35
C GLY A 37 17.37 11.37 -1.96
N LEU A 38 16.46 10.42 -1.66
CA LEU A 38 15.74 10.38 -0.39
C LEU A 38 16.65 9.89 0.75
N SER A 39 16.57 10.57 1.91
CA SER A 39 17.27 10.13 3.11
C SER A 39 16.65 8.83 3.67
N ALA A 40 17.46 8.02 4.37
CA ALA A 40 17.02 6.77 4.98
C ALA A 40 15.83 6.98 5.93
N THR A 41 15.78 8.11 6.63
CA THR A 41 14.67 8.47 7.53
C THR A 41 13.37 8.66 6.75
N VAL A 42 13.41 9.39 5.63
CA VAL A 42 12.23 9.62 4.78
C VAL A 42 11.73 8.31 4.18
N ILE A 43 12.63 7.46 3.71
CA ILE A 43 12.28 6.13 3.19
C ILE A 43 11.63 5.29 4.29
N GLY A 44 12.19 5.27 5.50
CA GLY A 44 11.63 4.52 6.64
C GLY A 44 10.22 4.97 7.00
N PHE A 45 9.98 6.27 7.13
CA PHE A 45 8.64 6.81 7.39
C PHE A 45 7.67 6.53 6.24
N SER A 46 8.10 6.63 4.99
CA SER A 46 7.29 6.31 3.83
C SER A 46 6.85 4.83 3.83
N MET A 47 7.75 3.91 4.16
CA MET A 47 7.43 2.49 4.27
C MET A 47 6.41 2.21 5.39
N VAL A 48 6.57 2.85 6.55
CA VAL A 48 5.60 2.73 7.66
C VAL A 48 4.23 3.26 7.23
N LEU A 49 4.17 4.44 6.62
CA LEU A 49 2.91 5.03 6.16
C LEU A 49 2.24 4.20 5.06
N THR A 50 3.01 3.62 4.15
CA THR A 50 2.48 2.73 3.11
C THR A 50 1.91 1.44 3.68
N SER A 51 2.46 0.95 4.80
CA SER A 51 1.96 -0.23 5.50
C SER A 51 0.69 0.04 6.33
N LEU A 52 0.42 1.32 6.68
CA LEU A 52 -0.79 1.72 7.40
C LEU A 52 -1.95 1.86 6.42
N SER A 53 -2.57 0.74 6.06
CA SER A 53 -3.78 0.72 5.23
C SER A 53 -5.06 0.84 6.07
N THR A 54 -6.17 1.21 5.43
CA THR A 54 -7.50 1.18 6.06
C THR A 54 -7.89 -0.21 6.54
N GLU A 55 -7.45 -1.25 5.84
CA GLU A 55 -7.61 -2.64 6.25
C GLU A 55 -6.93 -2.91 7.60
N GLN A 56 -5.73 -2.41 7.82
CA GLN A 56 -5.02 -2.52 9.09
C GLN A 56 -5.75 -1.78 10.22
N LEU A 57 -6.19 -0.56 9.96
CA LEU A 57 -6.82 0.28 10.98
C LEU A 57 -8.25 -0.17 11.34
N VAL A 58 -9.01 -0.64 10.37
CA VAL A 58 -10.42 -1.03 10.56
C VAL A 58 -10.56 -2.54 10.66
N GLY A 59 -10.06 -3.29 9.68
CA GLY A 59 -10.22 -4.74 9.59
C GLY A 59 -9.49 -5.50 10.70
N VAL A 60 -8.21 -5.20 10.92
CA VAL A 60 -7.42 -5.85 11.97
C VAL A 60 -7.94 -5.51 13.37
N ASN A 61 -8.36 -4.25 13.60
CA ASN A 61 -8.98 -3.86 14.86
C ASN A 61 -10.29 -4.60 15.13
N ALA A 62 -11.18 -4.66 14.14
CA ALA A 62 -12.45 -5.38 14.25
C ALA A 62 -12.21 -6.88 14.52
N SER A 63 -11.30 -7.49 13.78
CA SER A 63 -10.93 -8.89 13.95
C SER A 63 -10.29 -9.16 15.31
N SER A 64 -9.48 -8.25 15.83
CA SER A 64 -8.88 -8.35 17.17
C SER A 64 -9.95 -8.35 18.26
N TYR A 65 -10.98 -7.54 18.10
CA TYR A 65 -12.09 -7.47 19.04
C TYR A 65 -12.93 -8.75 19.05
N ILE A 66 -13.21 -9.31 17.87
CA ILE A 66 -14.04 -10.52 17.72
C ILE A 66 -13.26 -11.79 18.12
N SER A 67 -11.97 -11.88 17.77
CA SER A 67 -11.15 -13.08 17.86
C SER A 67 -10.14 -13.08 19.01
N ASN A 68 -10.39 -12.29 20.07
CA ASN A 68 -9.56 -12.25 21.28
C ASN A 68 -8.06 -12.10 21.00
N PHE A 69 -7.68 -11.10 20.19
CA PHE A 69 -6.28 -10.79 19.85
C PHE A 69 -5.52 -11.89 19.08
N SER A 70 -6.16 -12.96 18.62
CA SER A 70 -5.46 -14.03 17.86
C SER A 70 -4.79 -13.49 16.59
N ILE A 71 -5.30 -12.41 16.03
CA ILE A 71 -4.74 -11.74 14.85
C ILE A 71 -3.36 -11.10 15.12
N ILE A 72 -3.01 -10.81 16.38
CA ILE A 72 -1.67 -10.33 16.76
C ILE A 72 -0.61 -11.35 16.39
N ALA A 73 -0.90 -12.66 16.54
CA ALA A 73 0.01 -13.72 16.14
C ALA A 73 0.39 -13.59 14.66
N TRP A 74 -0.56 -13.28 13.77
CA TRP A 74 -0.32 -13.05 12.37
C TRP A 74 0.60 -11.85 12.13
N THR A 75 0.36 -10.74 12.82
CA THR A 75 1.17 -9.52 12.66
C THR A 75 2.59 -9.71 13.19
N VAL A 76 2.75 -10.32 14.37
CA VAL A 76 4.06 -10.56 14.98
C VAL A 76 4.88 -11.57 14.16
N GLN A 77 4.23 -12.61 13.63
CA GLN A 77 4.90 -13.60 12.79
C GLN A 77 5.52 -12.98 11.53
N SER A 78 4.98 -11.91 10.99
CA SER A 78 5.52 -11.21 9.80
C SER A 78 6.85 -10.50 10.06
N VAL A 79 7.17 -10.18 11.30
CA VAL A 79 8.41 -9.46 11.66
C VAL A 79 9.67 -10.27 11.35
N VAL A 80 9.64 -11.57 11.64
CA VAL A 80 10.80 -12.47 11.41
C VAL A 80 11.17 -12.55 9.92
N PRO A 81 10.24 -12.87 9.00
CA PRO A 81 10.53 -12.83 7.55
C PRO A 81 11.00 -11.46 7.07
N LEU A 82 10.47 -10.38 7.62
CA LEU A 82 10.85 -9.02 7.24
C LEU A 82 12.29 -8.70 7.65
N CYS A 83 12.72 -9.13 8.83
CA CYS A 83 14.11 -9.04 9.27
C CYS A 83 15.05 -9.86 8.38
N VAL A 84 14.68 -11.09 8.03
CA VAL A 84 15.45 -11.95 7.12
C VAL A 84 15.56 -11.28 5.73
N LEU A 85 14.47 -10.76 5.22
CA LEU A 85 14.44 -10.04 3.95
C LEU A 85 15.37 -8.82 3.98
N ALA A 86 15.29 -8.00 5.04
CA ALA A 86 16.09 -6.79 5.17
C ALA A 86 17.60 -7.08 5.30
N LEU A 87 17.97 -8.13 6.04
CA LEU A 87 19.38 -8.43 6.31
C LEU A 87 20.06 -9.25 5.21
N PHE A 88 19.33 -10.17 4.58
CA PHE A 88 19.91 -11.12 3.62
C PHE A 88 19.52 -10.84 2.17
N LEU A 89 18.25 -10.56 1.89
CA LEU A 89 17.78 -10.36 0.52
C LEU A 89 18.04 -8.94 0.01
N LEU A 90 17.67 -7.94 0.80
CA LEU A 90 17.78 -6.55 0.38
C LEU A 90 19.18 -6.14 -0.08
N PRO A 91 20.29 -6.50 0.64
CA PRO A 91 21.62 -6.19 0.16
C PRO A 91 21.97 -6.85 -1.19
N ARG A 92 21.44 -8.06 -1.45
CA ARG A 92 21.63 -8.75 -2.72
C ARG A 92 20.86 -8.08 -3.85
N TYR A 93 19.63 -7.66 -3.59
CA TYR A 93 18.80 -6.90 -4.55
C TYR A 93 19.45 -5.56 -4.92
N LEU A 94 19.95 -4.83 -3.91
CA LEU A 94 20.61 -3.54 -4.14
C LEU A 94 21.91 -3.67 -4.93
N LYS A 95 22.68 -4.73 -4.68
CA LYS A 95 23.91 -5.02 -5.46
C LYS A 95 23.60 -5.42 -6.90
N GLY A 96 22.51 -6.11 -7.15
CA GLY A 96 22.03 -6.48 -8.48
C GLY A 96 21.44 -5.31 -9.27
N GLY A 97 21.14 -4.18 -8.60
CA GLY A 97 20.56 -2.99 -9.26
C GLY A 97 19.10 -3.16 -9.66
N PHE A 98 18.40 -4.21 -9.18
CA PHE A 98 17.01 -4.48 -9.51
C PHE A 98 16.09 -3.42 -8.94
N THR A 99 15.14 -2.99 -9.76
CA THR A 99 14.10 -2.03 -9.37
C THR A 99 12.79 -2.71 -9.01
N THR A 100 12.55 -3.90 -9.54
CA THR A 100 11.30 -4.64 -9.33
C THR A 100 11.55 -6.14 -9.10
N ILE A 101 10.64 -6.80 -8.36
CA ILE A 101 10.71 -8.24 -8.12
C ILE A 101 10.65 -9.05 -9.42
N PRO A 102 9.76 -8.74 -10.40
CA PRO A 102 9.76 -9.45 -11.67
C PRO A 102 11.08 -9.34 -12.47
N GLU A 103 11.80 -8.23 -12.37
CA GLU A 103 13.10 -8.04 -13.01
C GLU A 103 14.17 -8.99 -12.45
N PHE A 104 14.14 -9.23 -11.14
CA PHE A 104 14.99 -10.23 -10.51
C PHE A 104 14.73 -11.64 -11.04
N PHE A 105 13.46 -11.98 -11.29
CA PHE A 105 13.11 -13.28 -11.87
C PHE A 105 13.56 -13.42 -13.34
N GLU A 106 13.56 -12.32 -14.10
CA GLU A 106 14.08 -12.33 -15.48
C GLU A 106 15.56 -12.69 -15.52
N GLU A 107 16.36 -12.09 -14.65
CA GLU A 107 17.81 -12.34 -14.64
C GLU A 107 18.16 -13.74 -14.11
N ARG A 108 17.36 -14.25 -13.18
CA ARG A 108 17.63 -15.57 -12.59
C ARG A 108 17.12 -16.73 -13.44
N TYR A 109 16.06 -16.54 -14.20
CA TYR A 109 15.41 -17.57 -14.99
C TYR A 109 15.31 -17.17 -16.46
N ASP A 110 14.22 -16.50 -16.83
CA ASP A 110 14.00 -16.06 -18.20
C ASP A 110 12.93 -14.94 -18.29
N LYS A 111 12.76 -14.38 -19.50
CA LYS A 111 11.79 -13.35 -19.79
C LYS A 111 10.33 -13.83 -19.63
N GLN A 112 10.07 -15.11 -19.88
CA GLN A 112 8.73 -15.69 -19.74
C GLN A 112 8.32 -15.71 -18.25
N THR A 113 9.23 -16.11 -17.38
CA THR A 113 9.03 -16.10 -15.93
C THR A 113 8.70 -14.68 -15.41
N ARG A 114 9.40 -13.65 -15.89
CA ARG A 114 9.06 -12.25 -15.58
C ARG A 114 7.63 -11.91 -15.97
N GLN A 115 7.21 -12.26 -17.18
CA GLN A 115 5.87 -11.95 -17.68
C GLN A 115 4.78 -12.67 -16.86
N ILE A 116 4.97 -13.94 -16.55
CA ILE A 116 4.04 -14.73 -15.73
C ILE A 116 3.95 -14.12 -14.32
N MET A 117 5.07 -13.81 -13.67
CA MET A 117 5.08 -13.19 -12.35
C MET A 117 4.42 -11.81 -12.34
N SER A 118 4.67 -10.98 -13.37
CA SER A 118 4.02 -9.69 -13.50
C SER A 118 2.51 -9.81 -13.65
N LEU A 119 2.05 -10.78 -14.45
CA LEU A 119 0.63 -11.06 -14.64
C LEU A 119 -0.03 -11.55 -13.33
N LEU A 120 0.62 -12.48 -12.62
CA LEU A 120 0.14 -12.97 -11.33
C LEU A 120 0.01 -11.86 -10.29
N PHE A 121 1.01 -10.98 -10.18
CA PHE A 121 0.93 -9.82 -9.29
C PHE A 121 -0.21 -8.88 -9.69
N LEU A 122 -0.35 -8.60 -11.00
CA LEU A 122 -1.41 -7.72 -11.50
C LEU A 122 -2.80 -8.28 -11.17
N VAL A 123 -3.02 -9.56 -11.39
CA VAL A 123 -4.29 -10.23 -11.05
C VAL A 123 -4.52 -10.21 -9.53
N ALA A 124 -3.52 -10.58 -8.73
CA ALA A 124 -3.62 -10.58 -7.27
C ALA A 124 -3.94 -9.18 -6.71
N TYR A 125 -3.26 -8.14 -7.18
CA TYR A 125 -3.54 -6.78 -6.74
C TYR A 125 -4.92 -6.30 -7.17
N THR A 126 -5.32 -6.57 -8.42
CA THR A 126 -6.60 -6.09 -8.98
C THR A 126 -7.80 -6.77 -8.32
N PHE A 127 -7.75 -8.08 -8.09
CA PHE A 127 -8.90 -8.84 -7.62
C PHE A 127 -8.93 -9.09 -6.12
N VAL A 128 -7.80 -8.97 -5.42
CA VAL A 128 -7.73 -9.26 -3.98
C VAL A 128 -7.44 -7.99 -3.18
N MET A 129 -6.34 -7.30 -3.48
CA MET A 129 -5.88 -6.20 -2.64
C MET A 129 -6.73 -4.93 -2.79
N ILE A 130 -7.01 -4.52 -4.04
CA ILE A 130 -7.74 -3.27 -4.30
C ILE A 130 -9.19 -3.33 -3.79
N PRO A 131 -9.98 -4.39 -4.05
CA PRO A 131 -11.34 -4.47 -3.51
C PRO A 131 -11.38 -4.47 -1.99
N GLY A 132 -10.48 -5.20 -1.30
CA GLY A 132 -10.39 -5.21 0.15
C GLY A 132 -10.11 -3.83 0.75
N ALA A 133 -9.15 -3.11 0.17
CA ALA A 133 -8.82 -1.75 0.60
C ALA A 133 -9.98 -0.76 0.35
N LEU A 134 -10.66 -0.87 -0.79
CA LEU A 134 -11.80 0.00 -1.12
C LEU A 134 -12.99 -0.27 -0.20
N TYR A 135 -13.30 -1.54 0.08
CA TYR A 135 -14.36 -1.92 1.00
C TYR A 135 -14.11 -1.40 2.42
N SER A 136 -12.92 -1.65 2.97
CA SER A 136 -12.53 -1.15 4.29
C SER A 136 -12.55 0.39 4.35
N GLY A 137 -12.09 1.04 3.28
CA GLY A 137 -12.14 2.49 3.13
C GLY A 137 -13.57 3.02 3.12
N ALA A 138 -14.47 2.39 2.36
CA ALA A 138 -15.88 2.79 2.28
C ALA A 138 -16.57 2.72 3.65
N ILE A 139 -16.34 1.64 4.41
CA ILE A 139 -16.87 1.50 5.78
C ILE A 139 -16.34 2.63 6.69
N ALA A 140 -15.04 2.90 6.65
CA ALA A 140 -14.45 3.96 7.44
C ALA A 140 -15.04 5.33 7.09
N PHE A 141 -15.19 5.65 5.82
CA PHE A 141 -15.78 6.92 5.37
C PHE A 141 -17.24 7.07 5.79
N THR A 142 -18.05 6.04 5.65
CA THR A 142 -19.47 6.10 6.05
C THR A 142 -19.62 6.32 7.55
N GLN A 143 -18.76 5.72 8.37
CA GLN A 143 -18.83 5.88 9.83
C GLN A 143 -18.26 7.22 10.34
N ILE A 144 -17.17 7.71 9.74
CA ILE A 144 -16.52 8.94 10.20
C ILE A 144 -17.30 10.18 9.77
N PHE A 145 -17.84 10.18 8.56
CA PHE A 145 -18.49 11.36 7.97
C PHE A 145 -20.01 11.29 8.03
N ASP A 146 -20.61 10.20 8.55
CA ASP A 146 -22.07 9.97 8.60
C ASP A 146 -22.72 10.17 7.20
N ILE A 147 -21.95 9.85 6.15
CA ILE A 147 -22.42 9.93 4.77
C ILE A 147 -23.17 8.63 4.48
N THR A 148 -24.41 8.58 4.91
CA THR A 148 -25.39 7.54 4.51
C THR A 148 -25.83 7.73 3.04
N GLY A 149 -25.04 8.46 2.26
CA GLY A 149 -25.33 8.78 0.88
C GLY A 149 -25.06 7.61 -0.06
N MET A 150 -25.78 7.64 -1.18
CA MET A 150 -25.77 6.63 -2.26
C MET A 150 -24.37 6.16 -2.69
N PHE A 151 -23.34 7.00 -2.54
CA PHE A 151 -21.97 6.69 -2.96
C PHE A 151 -21.26 5.69 -2.02
N GLY A 152 -21.43 5.82 -0.71
CA GLY A 152 -20.89 4.86 0.26
C GLY A 152 -21.60 3.51 0.19
N VAL A 153 -22.94 3.53 0.02
CA VAL A 153 -23.74 2.31 -0.13
C VAL A 153 -23.41 1.60 -1.44
N VAL A 154 -23.23 2.32 -2.55
CA VAL A 154 -22.83 1.74 -3.84
C VAL A 154 -21.45 1.09 -3.77
N LEU A 155 -20.49 1.73 -3.12
CA LEU A 155 -19.16 1.14 -2.93
C LEU A 155 -19.23 -0.11 -2.03
N ILE A 156 -19.99 -0.06 -0.94
CA ILE A 156 -20.17 -1.21 -0.05
C ILE A 156 -20.91 -2.35 -0.75
N GLN A 157 -21.93 -2.07 -1.55
CA GLN A 157 -22.66 -3.09 -2.29
C GLN A 157 -21.83 -3.70 -3.42
N LEU A 158 -21.15 -2.88 -4.23
CA LEU A 158 -20.32 -3.38 -5.32
C LEU A 158 -19.17 -4.26 -4.85
N PHE A 159 -18.61 -3.97 -3.68
CA PHE A 159 -17.45 -4.71 -3.17
C PHE A 159 -17.83 -5.67 -2.03
N GLY A 160 -18.94 -5.45 -1.34
CA GLY A 160 -19.45 -6.33 -0.28
C GLY A 160 -19.97 -7.66 -0.83
N GLU A 161 -20.67 -7.63 -1.97
CA GLU A 161 -21.11 -8.87 -2.67
C GLU A 161 -19.93 -9.71 -3.18
N TRP A 162 -18.76 -9.11 -3.35
CA TRP A 162 -17.55 -9.85 -3.75
C TRP A 162 -16.87 -10.57 -2.57
N TYR A 163 -17.05 -10.09 -1.32
CA TYR A 163 -16.39 -10.62 -0.12
C TYR A 163 -17.34 -11.38 0.83
N GLY A 164 -18.65 -11.35 0.60
CA GLY A 164 -19.66 -12.09 1.37
C GLY A 164 -19.92 -13.44 0.76
#